data_1e3953416aac72706016f55f772abbdd
#
_entry.id   1e3953416aac72706016f55f772abbdd
#
_cell.length_a   1.000
_cell.length_b   1.000
_cell.length_c   1.000
_cell.angle_alpha   90.00
_cell.angle_beta   90.00
_cell.angle_gamma   90.00
#
_symmetry.space_group_name_H-M   'P 1'
#
loop_
_entity.id
_entity.type
_entity.pdbx_description
1 polymer ?
#
loop_
_entity_poly.entity_id
_entity_poly.type
_entity_poly.pdbx_seq_one_letter_code
_entity_poly.pdbx_strand_id
1 'polypeptide(L)'
;AIVALCMTSCKTQCIKTLENQSFTITELNGKPLEQTENEKPSISFKDNQVNATVGCNQIFAKYTAAKGGKLVFRSGGATKMLCPEQMREDEFIEAFNKVAHYTMQGRQILFYDSNNNLLFKGTK
;
A
#
# COMPACT_ATOMS: atom_id res chain seq x y z
N ALA A 1 -29.55 -16.39 -9.51
CA ALA A 1 -29.51 -15.09 -10.19
C ALA A 1 -29.13 -13.96 -9.23
N ILE A 2 -29.76 -13.92 -8.09
CA ILE A 2 -29.48 -12.88 -7.07
C ILE A 2 -28.07 -13.01 -6.55
N VAL A 3 -27.59 -14.23 -6.35
CA VAL A 3 -26.25 -14.50 -5.87
C VAL A 3 -25.18 -13.99 -6.86
N ALA A 4 -25.45 -14.18 -8.16
CA ALA A 4 -24.50 -13.70 -9.19
C ALA A 4 -24.41 -12.17 -9.19
N LEU A 5 -25.52 -11.47 -8.97
CA LEU A 5 -25.51 -10.02 -8.85
C LEU A 5 -24.71 -9.56 -7.66
N CYS A 6 -24.85 -10.23 -6.52
CA CYS A 6 -24.09 -9.89 -5.34
C CYS A 6 -22.58 -10.05 -5.57
N MET A 7 -22.19 -11.11 -6.25
CA MET A 7 -20.78 -11.34 -6.58
C MET A 7 -20.22 -10.24 -7.48
N THR A 8 -20.99 -9.82 -8.46
CA THR A 8 -20.58 -8.73 -9.36
C THR A 8 -20.42 -7.43 -8.58
N SER A 9 -21.34 -7.14 -7.69
CA SER A 9 -21.25 -5.95 -6.83
C SER A 9 -20.03 -5.98 -5.94
N CYS A 10 -19.70 -7.14 -5.39
CA CYS A 10 -18.51 -7.29 -4.54
C CYS A 10 -17.23 -6.98 -5.32
N LYS A 11 -17.12 -7.44 -6.56
CA LYS A 11 -15.95 -7.14 -7.39
C LYS A 11 -15.81 -5.65 -7.65
N THR A 12 -16.91 -4.99 -7.94
CA THR A 12 -16.90 -3.54 -8.14
C THR A 12 -16.49 -2.82 -6.85
N GLN A 13 -17.01 -3.27 -5.73
CA GLN A 13 -16.66 -2.68 -4.44
C GLN A 13 -15.19 -2.88 -4.10
N CYS A 14 -14.60 -4.03 -4.44
CA CYS A 14 -13.19 -4.29 -4.20
C CYS A 14 -12.30 -3.30 -4.95
N ILE A 15 -12.66 -2.93 -6.19
CA ILE A 15 -11.91 -1.92 -6.94
C ILE A 15 -11.97 -0.57 -6.25
N LYS A 16 -13.11 -0.23 -5.66
CA LYS A 16 -13.30 1.03 -4.94
C LYS A 16 -12.74 1.00 -3.53
N THR A 17 -12.35 -0.16 -3.04
CA THR A 17 -11.97 -0.36 -1.65
C THR A 17 -10.71 0.42 -1.26
N LEU A 18 -9.81 0.69 -2.20
CA LEU A 18 -8.58 1.43 -1.89
C LEU A 18 -8.84 2.92 -1.71
N GLU A 19 -9.75 3.51 -2.47
CA GLU A 19 -10.01 4.94 -2.38
C GLU A 19 -10.55 5.31 -1.00
N ASN A 20 -9.97 6.35 -0.39
CA ASN A 20 -10.30 6.83 0.96
C ASN A 20 -9.95 5.84 2.07
N GLN A 21 -9.00 4.95 1.83
CA GLN A 21 -8.57 3.97 2.82
C GLN A 21 -7.16 4.27 3.30
N SER A 22 -6.91 3.95 4.56
CA SER A 22 -5.61 4.11 5.19
C SER A 22 -5.25 2.85 5.95
N PHE A 23 -3.97 2.49 5.91
CA PHE A 23 -3.46 1.30 6.57
C PHE A 23 -2.18 1.64 7.31
N THR A 24 -1.95 1.00 8.45
CA THR A 24 -0.65 1.02 9.13
C THR A 24 0.22 -0.06 8.50
N ILE A 25 1.42 0.30 8.07
CA ILE A 25 2.34 -0.67 7.48
C ILE A 25 3.00 -1.45 8.62
N THR A 26 2.85 -2.77 8.61
CA THR A 26 3.29 -3.62 9.71
C THR A 26 4.53 -4.43 9.38
N GLU A 27 4.78 -4.71 8.11
CA GLU A 27 5.86 -5.60 7.71
C GLU A 27 6.41 -5.19 6.35
N LEU A 28 7.72 -5.25 6.21
CA LEU A 28 8.42 -4.92 4.97
C LEU A 28 9.43 -6.03 4.66
N ASN A 29 9.30 -6.64 3.47
CA ASN A 29 10.18 -7.72 3.00
C ASN A 29 10.30 -8.86 4.02
N GLY A 30 9.18 -9.22 4.65
CA GLY A 30 9.12 -10.31 5.61
C GLY A 30 9.57 -9.97 7.02
N LYS A 31 9.92 -8.72 7.29
CA LYS A 31 10.38 -8.29 8.61
C LYS A 31 9.46 -7.20 9.16
N PRO A 32 9.09 -7.27 10.44
CA PRO A 32 8.24 -6.24 11.04
C PRO A 32 8.89 -4.86 10.96
N LEU A 33 8.06 -3.84 10.74
CA LEU A 33 8.49 -2.45 10.86
C LEU A 33 8.20 -1.96 12.26
N GLU A 34 9.18 -1.30 12.87
CA GLU A 34 8.99 -0.72 14.18
C GLU A 34 8.10 0.50 14.10
N GLN A 35 7.23 0.64 15.09
CA GLN A 35 6.36 1.80 15.22
C GLN A 35 6.90 2.66 16.34
N THR A 36 7.13 3.93 16.04
CA THR A 36 7.49 4.90 17.08
C THR A 36 6.21 5.54 17.62
N GLU A 37 6.28 6.11 18.80
CA GLU A 37 5.13 6.73 19.43
C GLU A 37 4.60 7.92 18.63
N ASN A 38 5.47 8.64 17.93
CA ASN A 38 5.12 9.87 17.25
C ASN A 38 4.69 9.68 15.80
N GLU A 39 5.22 8.66 15.13
CA GLU A 39 4.88 8.42 13.72
C GLU A 39 4.79 6.94 13.45
N LYS A 40 3.68 6.51 12.87
CA LYS A 40 3.48 5.14 12.47
C LYS A 40 3.69 5.01 10.98
N PRO A 41 4.39 3.97 10.52
CA PRO A 41 4.42 3.68 9.09
C PRO A 41 3.00 3.54 8.57
N SER A 42 2.70 4.22 7.48
CA SER A 42 1.33 4.20 6.96
C SER A 42 1.29 4.37 5.45
N ILE A 43 0.19 3.95 4.86
CA ILE A 43 -0.11 4.16 3.46
C ILE A 43 -1.58 4.52 3.33
N SER A 44 -1.89 5.54 2.56
CA SER A 44 -3.27 6.00 2.37
C SER A 44 -3.53 6.32 0.91
N PHE A 45 -4.80 6.15 0.52
CA PHE A 45 -5.24 6.32 -0.87
C PHE A 45 -6.39 7.32 -0.91
N LYS A 46 -6.23 8.39 -1.68
CA LYS A 46 -7.27 9.40 -1.83
C LYS A 46 -7.06 10.17 -3.13
N ASP A 47 -8.17 10.43 -3.83
CA ASP A 47 -8.17 11.23 -5.07
C ASP A 47 -7.17 10.72 -6.10
N ASN A 48 -7.12 9.40 -6.28
CA ASN A 48 -6.22 8.72 -7.21
C ASN A 48 -4.74 8.93 -6.86
N GLN A 49 -4.46 9.30 -5.61
CA GLN A 49 -3.10 9.45 -5.12
C GLN A 49 -2.85 8.52 -3.94
N VAL A 50 -1.62 8.08 -3.81
CA VAL A 50 -1.17 7.28 -2.69
C VAL A 50 -0.10 8.05 -1.94
N ASN A 51 -0.22 8.07 -0.62
CA ASN A 51 0.77 8.66 0.27
C ASN A 51 1.23 7.61 1.26
N ALA A 52 2.52 7.52 1.46
CA ALA A 52 3.09 6.54 2.38
C ALA A 52 4.26 7.14 3.14
N THR A 53 4.50 6.61 4.33
CA THR A 53 5.66 6.99 5.12
C THR A 53 6.06 5.81 5.99
N VAL A 54 7.34 5.69 6.26
CA VAL A 54 7.83 4.76 7.28
C VAL A 54 8.26 5.50 8.55
N GLY A 55 7.87 6.78 8.66
CA GLY A 55 8.08 7.56 9.86
C GLY A 55 8.99 8.78 9.70
N CYS A 56 9.49 9.05 8.50
CA CYS A 56 10.34 10.21 8.25
C CYS A 56 9.86 10.97 7.01
N ASN A 57 10.31 10.59 5.83
CA ASN A 57 9.86 11.27 4.62
C ASN A 57 8.48 10.82 4.20
N GLN A 58 7.76 11.71 3.51
CA GLN A 58 6.50 11.39 2.85
C GLN A 58 6.80 10.95 1.43
N ILE A 59 6.22 9.82 1.04
CA ILE A 59 6.36 9.26 -0.31
C ILE A 59 4.98 9.35 -0.94
N PHE A 60 4.92 9.85 -2.16
CA PHE A 60 3.63 10.05 -2.83
C PHE A 60 3.72 9.70 -4.30
N ALA A 61 2.60 9.26 -4.84
CA ALA A 61 2.49 8.87 -6.23
C ALA A 61 1.02 8.92 -6.65
N LYS A 62 0.78 8.81 -7.95
CA LYS A 62 -0.54 8.50 -8.45
C LYS A 62 -0.70 6.99 -8.47
N TYR A 63 -1.92 6.51 -8.26
CA TYR A 63 -2.15 5.08 -8.35
C TYR A 63 -3.29 4.76 -9.30
N THR A 64 -3.19 3.59 -9.92
CA THR A 64 -4.27 3.02 -10.73
C THR A 64 -4.53 1.62 -10.23
N ALA A 65 -5.80 1.32 -9.95
CA ALA A 65 -6.21 -0.01 -9.55
C ALA A 65 -7.15 -0.57 -10.60
N ALA A 66 -7.01 -1.87 -10.89
CA ALA A 66 -7.82 -2.53 -11.90
C ALA A 66 -8.31 -3.88 -11.38
N LYS A 67 -9.16 -4.52 -12.15
CA LYS A 67 -9.73 -5.82 -11.81
C LYS A 67 -8.62 -6.84 -11.53
N GLY A 68 -8.88 -7.75 -10.59
CA GLY A 68 -7.93 -8.77 -10.23
C GLY A 68 -6.83 -8.31 -9.30
N GLY A 69 -6.98 -7.12 -8.72
CA GLY A 69 -6.02 -6.61 -7.77
C GLY A 69 -4.79 -5.94 -8.39
N LYS A 70 -4.83 -5.61 -9.68
CA LYS A 70 -3.74 -4.88 -10.30
C LYS A 70 -3.62 -3.50 -9.66
N LEU A 71 -2.39 -3.10 -9.40
CA LEU A 71 -2.12 -1.84 -8.74
C LEU A 71 -0.77 -1.31 -9.21
N VAL A 72 -0.76 -0.07 -9.70
CA VAL A 72 0.46 0.56 -10.20
C VAL A 72 0.59 1.94 -9.58
N PHE A 73 1.78 2.24 -9.09
CA PHE A 73 2.12 3.57 -8.57
C PHE A 73 2.99 4.28 -9.59
N ARG A 74 2.62 5.51 -9.96
CA ARG A 74 3.30 6.26 -11.03
C ARG A 74 3.58 7.70 -10.66
N SER A 75 4.62 8.25 -11.27
CA SER A 75 4.94 9.69 -11.19
C SER A 75 5.05 10.17 -9.77
N GLY A 76 5.74 9.40 -8.96
CA GLY A 76 5.87 9.71 -7.55
C GLY A 76 7.07 10.56 -7.22
N GLY A 77 7.14 10.93 -5.97
CA GLY A 77 8.26 11.65 -5.39
C GLY A 77 8.27 11.42 -3.90
N ALA A 78 9.22 12.06 -3.24
CA ALA A 78 9.35 11.98 -1.79
C ALA A 78 9.98 13.26 -1.27
N THR A 79 9.64 13.62 -0.04
CA THR A 79 10.37 14.68 0.65
C THR A 79 11.78 14.19 0.93
N LYS A 80 12.71 15.09 1.17
CA LYS A 80 14.13 14.73 1.31
C LYS A 80 14.71 15.25 2.61
N MET A 81 14.34 14.62 3.70
CA MET A 81 14.93 14.87 5.00
C MET A 81 15.93 13.76 5.31
N LEU A 82 16.91 14.06 6.15
CA LEU A 82 17.79 13.02 6.65
C LEU A 82 17.02 12.15 7.64
N CYS A 83 17.05 10.84 7.42
CA CYS A 83 16.30 9.88 8.22
C CYS A 83 17.22 8.86 8.84
N PRO A 84 16.89 8.37 10.05
CA PRO A 84 17.65 7.27 10.66
C PRO A 84 17.61 6.02 9.79
N GLU A 85 18.73 5.33 9.67
CA GLU A 85 18.83 4.10 8.88
C GLU A 85 17.88 3.01 9.35
N GLN A 86 17.62 2.93 10.66
CA GLN A 86 16.73 1.93 11.22
C GLN A 86 15.29 2.07 10.73
N MET A 87 14.93 3.19 10.12
CA MET A 87 13.59 3.35 9.56
C MET A 87 13.40 2.61 8.24
N ARG A 88 14.49 2.14 7.64
CA ARG A 88 14.45 1.32 6.43
C ARG A 88 13.71 2.01 5.28
N GLU A 89 13.86 3.32 5.17
CA GLU A 89 13.12 4.10 4.18
C GLU A 89 13.53 3.77 2.75
N ASP A 90 14.83 3.64 2.48
CA ASP A 90 15.30 3.31 1.13
C ASP A 90 14.79 1.94 0.70
N GLU A 91 14.76 1.00 1.63
CA GLU A 91 14.21 -0.33 1.39
C GLU A 91 12.71 -0.24 1.06
N PHE A 92 11.98 0.59 1.78
CA PHE A 92 10.55 0.77 1.53
C PHE A 92 10.30 1.45 0.19
N ILE A 93 11.06 2.47 -0.15
CA ILE A 93 10.90 3.16 -1.44
C ILE A 93 11.12 2.18 -2.59
N GLU A 94 12.12 1.33 -2.49
CA GLU A 94 12.38 0.32 -3.51
C GLU A 94 11.19 -0.63 -3.64
N ALA A 95 10.65 -1.12 -2.52
CA ALA A 95 9.47 -1.98 -2.53
C ALA A 95 8.25 -1.25 -3.09
N PHE A 96 8.02 -0.01 -2.66
CA PHE A 96 6.91 0.82 -3.14
C PHE A 96 6.90 0.93 -4.66
N ASN A 97 8.08 1.12 -5.25
CA ASN A 97 8.19 1.28 -6.70
C ASN A 97 7.99 -0.03 -7.47
N LYS A 98 8.00 -1.16 -6.80
CA LYS A 98 7.81 -2.47 -7.42
C LYS A 98 6.38 -2.97 -7.33
N VAL A 99 5.48 -2.27 -6.66
CA VAL A 99 4.11 -2.74 -6.48
C VAL A 99 3.44 -2.95 -7.83
N ALA A 100 2.89 -4.14 -8.03
CA ALA A 100 2.18 -4.53 -9.25
C ALA A 100 0.77 -5.04 -8.97
N HIS A 101 0.50 -5.57 -7.78
CA HIS A 101 -0.85 -5.95 -7.39
C HIS A 101 -0.97 -6.06 -5.87
N TYR A 102 -2.19 -6.20 -5.40
CA TYR A 102 -2.48 -6.30 -3.99
C TYR A 102 -3.60 -7.30 -3.73
N THR A 103 -3.67 -7.79 -2.49
CA THR A 103 -4.81 -8.58 -2.02
C THR A 103 -5.29 -8.02 -0.69
N MET A 104 -6.56 -8.22 -0.41
CA MET A 104 -7.15 -7.88 0.89
C MET A 104 -7.49 -9.16 1.60
N GLN A 105 -7.07 -9.28 2.85
CA GLN A 105 -7.39 -10.42 3.71
C GLN A 105 -7.92 -9.90 5.03
N GLY A 106 -9.24 -9.80 5.16
CA GLY A 106 -9.85 -9.18 6.33
C GLY A 106 -9.47 -7.72 6.43
N ARG A 107 -8.79 -7.36 7.52
CA ARG A 107 -8.31 -5.99 7.75
C ARG A 107 -6.91 -5.75 7.22
N GLN A 108 -6.28 -6.76 6.65
CA GLN A 108 -4.93 -6.65 6.13
C GLN A 108 -4.92 -6.40 4.64
N ILE A 109 -3.95 -5.63 4.19
CA ILE A 109 -3.65 -5.45 2.77
C ILE A 109 -2.22 -5.95 2.53
N LEU A 110 -2.04 -6.69 1.44
CA LEU A 110 -0.74 -7.25 1.07
C LEU A 110 -0.37 -6.75 -0.32
N PHE A 111 0.84 -6.25 -0.46
CA PHE A 111 1.32 -5.69 -1.73
C PHE A 111 2.40 -6.59 -2.31
N TYR A 112 2.30 -6.85 -3.61
CA TYR A 112 3.17 -7.79 -4.32
C TYR A 112 3.79 -7.15 -5.55
N ASP A 113 4.96 -7.67 -5.95
CA ASP A 113 5.57 -7.29 -7.22
C ASP A 113 5.00 -8.12 -8.38
N SER A 114 5.51 -7.92 -9.59
CA SER A 114 5.03 -8.62 -10.78
C SER A 114 5.34 -10.12 -10.76
N ASN A 115 6.23 -10.57 -9.90
CA ASN A 115 6.58 -11.98 -9.74
C ASN A 115 5.88 -12.63 -8.54
N ASN A 116 4.88 -11.96 -7.96
CA ASN A 116 4.13 -12.43 -6.80
C ASN A 116 4.96 -12.52 -5.52
N ASN A 117 6.04 -11.76 -5.43
CA ASN A 117 6.79 -11.64 -4.19
C ASN A 117 6.12 -10.63 -3.29
N LEU A 118 5.90 -10.98 -2.04
CA LEU A 118 5.30 -10.09 -1.06
C LEU A 118 6.30 -8.98 -0.72
N LEU A 119 5.88 -7.74 -0.90
CA LEU A 119 6.70 -6.57 -0.64
C LEU A 119 6.48 -6.02 0.76
N PHE A 120 5.25 -5.68 1.07
CA PHE A 120 4.90 -5.18 2.41
C PHE A 120 3.44 -5.42 2.70
N LYS A 121 3.10 -5.35 3.98
CA LYS A 121 1.74 -5.54 4.48
C LYS A 121 1.31 -4.35 5.31
N GLY A 122 0.01 -4.12 5.32
CA GLY A 122 -0.60 -3.14 6.20
C GLY A 122 -1.86 -3.68 6.84
N THR A 123 -2.35 -2.96 7.84
CA THR A 123 -3.60 -3.30 8.53
C THR A 123 -4.40 -2.05 8.83
N LYS A 124 -5.70 -2.19 8.80
CA LYS A 124 -6.59 -1.12 9.25
C LYS A 124 -6.59 -1.00 10.75
#